data_fe943325b9a1c9db0f2232760a194512
#
_entry.id   fe943325b9a1c9db0f2232760a194512
#
_cell.length_a   1.000
_cell.length_b   1.000
_cell.length_c   1.000
_cell.angle_alpha   90.00
_cell.angle_beta   90.00
_cell.angle_gamma   90.00
#
_symmetry.space_group_name_H-M   'P 1'
#
loop_
_entity.id
_entity.type
_entity.pdbx_description
1 polymer ?
#
loop_
_entity_poly.entity_id
_entity_poly.type
_entity_poly.pdbx_seq_one_letter_code
_entity_poly.pdbx_strand_id
1 'polypeptide(L)'
;MKKVIALHASKRKMNTYKLLVQIKQELAQNDIEVEILSLYDFNIQDCLGCEKCIIHDDCVHHDDVEILMNKMMSADGIILSSPVYLQQVSGKLKSFIDRTCKWYHRPVLYGKPVICVATTKGSGLKSTLSYLRSVAVQWGAMPAGSIGRTIRNINSPVVKKE
;
A
#
# COMPACT_ATOMS: atom_id res chain seq x y z
N MET A 1 20.25 -1.17 8.82
CA MET A 1 18.86 -1.69 8.99
C MET A 1 18.02 -1.12 7.87
N LYS A 2 17.35 -1.94 7.08
CA LYS A 2 16.47 -1.48 5.99
C LYS A 2 15.12 -1.07 6.54
N LYS A 3 14.51 -0.03 5.97
CA LYS A 3 13.20 0.48 6.40
C LYS A 3 12.14 0.23 5.35
N VAL A 4 11.02 -0.36 5.75
CA VAL A 4 9.86 -0.63 4.92
C VAL A 4 8.65 0.15 5.44
N ILE A 5 7.93 0.83 4.57
CA ILE A 5 6.66 1.48 4.87
C ILE A 5 5.50 0.57 4.47
N ALA A 6 4.63 0.26 5.43
CA ALA A 6 3.40 -0.51 5.18
C ALA A 6 2.17 0.39 5.28
N LEU A 7 1.48 0.60 4.17
CA LEU A 7 0.23 1.35 4.15
C LEU A 7 -0.93 0.45 4.57
N HIS A 8 -1.62 0.82 5.65
CA HIS A 8 -2.81 0.14 6.17
C HIS A 8 -4.07 0.92 5.81
N ALA A 9 -4.91 0.35 4.96
CA ALA A 9 -6.07 1.01 4.37
C ALA A 9 -7.42 0.54 4.93
N SER A 10 -7.47 0.19 6.22
CA SER A 10 -8.71 -0.13 6.92
C SER A 10 -8.81 0.69 8.20
N LYS A 11 -10.00 1.25 8.49
CA LYS A 11 -10.24 1.97 9.74
C LYS A 11 -10.10 1.05 10.97
N ARG A 12 -10.46 -0.23 10.80
CA ARG A 12 -10.41 -1.22 11.88
C ARG A 12 -9.08 -1.98 11.85
N LYS A 13 -8.40 -2.06 13.00
CA LYS A 13 -7.19 -2.88 13.19
C LYS A 13 -7.52 -4.37 13.32
N MET A 14 -8.13 -4.94 12.27
CA MET A 14 -8.57 -6.34 12.20
C MET A 14 -7.68 -7.17 11.26
N ASN A 15 -8.25 -7.99 10.42
CA ASN A 15 -7.54 -8.99 9.62
C ASN A 15 -6.36 -8.45 8.80
N THR A 16 -6.54 -7.35 8.05
CA THR A 16 -5.46 -6.74 7.28
C THR A 16 -4.34 -6.23 8.18
N TYR A 17 -4.69 -5.57 9.31
CA TYR A 17 -3.70 -5.08 10.26
C TYR A 17 -2.93 -6.22 10.95
N LYS A 18 -3.64 -7.27 11.40
CA LYS A 18 -3.02 -8.47 11.99
C LYS A 18 -2.02 -9.12 11.02
N LEU A 19 -2.38 -9.22 9.74
CA LEU A 19 -1.48 -9.75 8.72
C LEU A 19 -0.24 -8.85 8.53
N LEU A 20 -0.39 -7.52 8.56
CA LEU A 20 0.75 -6.61 8.52
C LEU A 20 1.66 -6.76 9.74
N VAL A 21 1.09 -7.00 10.92
CA VAL A 21 1.88 -7.27 12.14
C VAL A 21 2.68 -8.58 12.00
N GLN A 22 2.08 -9.63 11.46
CA GLN A 22 2.79 -10.89 11.17
C GLN A 22 3.95 -10.66 10.18
N ILE A 23 3.70 -9.93 9.09
CA ILE A 23 4.75 -9.58 8.11
C ILE A 23 5.87 -8.77 8.78
N LYS A 24 5.52 -7.81 9.62
CA LYS A 24 6.51 -7.01 10.39
C LYS A 24 7.38 -7.89 11.26
N GLN A 25 6.79 -8.87 11.97
CA GLN A 25 7.53 -9.81 12.83
C GLN A 25 8.50 -10.70 12.02
N GLU A 26 8.06 -11.20 10.86
CA GLU A 26 8.91 -12.01 9.96
C GLU A 26 10.06 -11.19 9.37
N LEU A 27 9.80 -9.96 8.94
CA LEU A 27 10.82 -9.09 8.37
C LEU A 27 11.85 -8.63 9.42
N ALA A 28 11.43 -8.46 10.67
CA ALA A 28 12.32 -8.10 11.77
C ALA A 28 13.40 -9.17 12.04
N GLN A 29 13.14 -10.44 11.74
CA GLN A 29 14.13 -11.53 11.86
C GLN A 29 15.28 -11.39 10.84
N ASN A 30 15.14 -10.52 9.84
CA ASN A 30 16.12 -10.22 8.80
C ASN A 30 16.62 -8.76 8.85
N ASP A 31 16.60 -8.13 10.02
CA ASP A 31 17.04 -6.75 10.22
C ASP A 31 16.29 -5.71 9.35
N ILE A 32 15.02 -5.97 9.07
CA ILE A 32 14.14 -5.07 8.34
C ILE A 32 13.10 -4.47 9.29
N GLU A 33 13.15 -3.15 9.46
CA GLU A 33 12.15 -2.40 10.22
C GLU A 33 10.92 -2.11 9.35
N VAL A 34 9.72 -2.40 9.87
CA VAL A 34 8.46 -2.05 9.22
C VAL A 34 7.71 -1.00 10.03
N GLU A 35 7.49 0.16 9.44
CA GLU A 35 6.59 1.19 9.95
C GLU A 35 5.21 1.02 9.33
N ILE A 36 4.19 0.70 10.13
CA ILE A 36 2.80 0.56 9.66
C ILE A 36 2.11 1.91 9.79
N LEU A 37 1.70 2.50 8.66
CA LEU A 37 0.98 3.76 8.58
C LEU A 37 -0.49 3.50 8.25
N SER A 38 -1.39 3.88 9.14
CA SER A 38 -2.82 3.85 8.86
C SER A 38 -3.21 5.08 8.05
N LEU A 39 -3.77 4.87 6.86
CA LEU A 39 -4.26 5.98 6.02
C LEU A 39 -5.38 6.78 6.68
N TYR A 40 -6.00 6.24 7.73
CA TYR A 40 -7.05 6.94 8.49
C TYR A 40 -6.51 7.92 9.53
N ASP A 41 -5.19 7.87 9.80
CA ASP A 41 -4.52 8.83 10.69
C ASP A 41 -4.05 10.08 9.92
N PHE A 42 -4.29 10.13 8.59
CA PHE A 42 -3.90 11.21 7.71
C PHE A 42 -5.11 11.87 7.05
N ASN A 43 -5.05 13.19 6.92
CA ASN A 43 -5.98 13.94 6.11
C ASN A 43 -5.67 13.71 4.63
N ILE A 44 -6.55 13.02 3.92
CA ILE A 44 -6.42 12.70 2.50
C ILE A 44 -7.73 13.12 1.83
N GLN A 45 -7.68 14.19 1.06
CA GLN A 45 -8.81 14.66 0.25
C GLN A 45 -8.84 13.92 -1.08
N ASP A 46 -10.03 13.79 -1.66
CA ASP A 46 -10.21 13.13 -2.95
C ASP A 46 -9.58 13.95 -4.09
N CYS A 47 -9.06 13.26 -5.10
CA CYS A 47 -8.50 13.91 -6.28
C CYS A 47 -9.59 14.61 -7.09
N LEU A 48 -9.33 15.87 -7.48
CA LEU A 48 -10.24 16.64 -8.32
C LEU A 48 -10.07 16.39 -9.83
N GLY A 49 -9.03 15.63 -10.24
CA GLY A 49 -8.72 15.41 -11.65
C GLY A 49 -8.30 16.66 -12.40
N CYS A 50 -7.80 17.68 -11.69
CA CYS A 50 -7.45 18.98 -12.28
C CYS A 50 -6.09 19.02 -12.99
N GLU A 51 -5.33 17.93 -12.97
CA GLU A 51 -4.02 17.74 -13.65
C GLU A 51 -2.92 18.72 -13.24
N LYS A 52 -3.16 19.63 -12.30
CA LYS A 52 -2.18 20.65 -11.88
C LYS A 52 -0.87 20.02 -11.41
N CYS A 53 -0.93 18.91 -10.67
CA CYS A 53 0.26 18.19 -10.20
C CYS A 53 1.09 17.56 -11.32
N ILE A 54 0.52 17.34 -12.52
CA ILE A 54 1.23 16.85 -13.70
C ILE A 54 1.98 18.00 -14.36
N ILE A 55 1.36 19.17 -14.44
CA ILE A 55 1.89 20.36 -15.14
C ILE A 55 2.88 21.12 -14.28
N HIS A 56 2.56 21.34 -13.00
CA HIS A 56 3.31 22.22 -12.09
C HIS A 56 4.01 21.46 -10.95
N ASP A 57 3.90 20.12 -10.89
CA ASP A 57 4.42 19.26 -9.81
C ASP A 57 3.85 19.57 -8.42
N ASP A 58 2.78 20.34 -8.35
CA ASP A 58 2.14 20.79 -7.13
C ASP A 58 0.64 20.39 -7.12
N CYS A 59 0.11 20.05 -5.96
CA CYS A 59 -1.29 19.70 -5.79
C CYS A 59 -2.08 20.88 -5.22
N VAL A 60 -3.32 21.05 -5.70
CA VAL A 60 -4.24 22.08 -5.16
C VAL A 60 -4.65 21.80 -3.71
N HIS A 61 -4.53 20.55 -3.25
CA HIS A 61 -4.81 20.19 -1.87
C HIS A 61 -3.55 20.28 -1.02
N HIS A 62 -3.61 21.01 0.07
CA HIS A 62 -2.57 21.07 1.10
C HIS A 62 -2.97 20.17 2.26
N ASP A 63 -2.71 18.86 2.10
CA ASP A 63 -3.07 17.82 3.04
C ASP A 63 -1.90 16.83 3.26
N ASP A 64 -2.12 15.73 3.98
CA ASP A 64 -1.04 14.83 4.41
C ASP A 64 -0.57 13.86 3.32
N VAL A 65 -1.10 13.93 2.10
CA VAL A 65 -0.71 13.01 1.01
C VAL A 65 0.78 13.12 0.70
N GLU A 66 1.33 14.33 0.67
CA GLU A 66 2.74 14.54 0.37
C GLU A 66 3.66 13.98 1.47
N ILE A 67 3.23 14.03 2.73
CA ILE A 67 3.94 13.40 3.86
C ILE A 67 4.05 11.90 3.62
N LEU A 68 2.97 11.24 3.22
CA LEU A 68 2.95 9.81 2.90
C LEU A 68 3.85 9.50 1.70
N MET A 69 3.77 10.30 0.64
CA MET A 69 4.59 10.14 -0.56
C MET A 69 6.08 10.24 -0.22
N ASN A 70 6.47 11.23 0.57
CA ASN A 70 7.87 11.43 1.00
C ASN A 70 8.37 10.26 1.86
N LYS A 71 7.55 9.73 2.77
CA LYS A 71 7.88 8.53 3.56
C LYS A 71 8.09 7.31 2.65
N MET A 72 7.27 7.12 1.63
CA MET A 72 7.42 6.03 0.67
C MET A 72 8.68 6.20 -0.20
N MET A 73 8.99 7.41 -0.64
CA MET A 73 10.20 7.71 -1.41
C MET A 73 11.48 7.45 -0.59
N SER A 74 11.48 7.74 0.69
CA SER A 74 12.64 7.55 1.57
C SER A 74 12.83 6.11 2.06
N ALA A 75 11.82 5.24 1.93
CA ALA A 75 11.89 3.85 2.36
C ALA A 75 12.68 2.95 1.39
N ASP A 76 13.21 1.83 1.88
CA ASP A 76 13.87 0.80 1.06
C ASP A 76 12.88 -0.16 0.40
N GLY A 77 11.65 -0.23 0.90
CA GLY A 77 10.58 -1.06 0.36
C GLY A 77 9.21 -0.63 0.84
N ILE A 78 8.17 -1.14 0.20
CA ILE A 78 6.79 -0.74 0.48
C ILE A 78 5.89 -1.96 0.58
N ILE A 79 4.93 -1.92 1.48
CA ILE A 79 3.81 -2.86 1.56
C ILE A 79 2.52 -2.09 1.30
N LEU A 80 1.85 -2.39 0.18
CA LEU A 80 0.53 -1.86 -0.11
C LEU A 80 -0.52 -2.83 0.40
N SER A 81 -1.33 -2.43 1.38
CA SER A 81 -2.34 -3.33 1.93
C SER A 81 -3.75 -2.76 1.90
N SER A 82 -4.72 -3.60 1.60
CA SER A 82 -6.14 -3.26 1.63
C SER A 82 -7.02 -4.44 2.03
N PRO A 83 -8.08 -4.22 2.80
CA PRO A 83 -9.22 -5.12 2.76
C PRO A 83 -9.88 -5.06 1.38
N VAL A 84 -10.50 -6.15 0.96
CA VAL A 84 -11.31 -6.16 -0.26
C VAL A 84 -12.70 -5.61 0.06
N TYR A 85 -13.08 -4.51 -0.58
CA TYR A 85 -14.41 -3.94 -0.54
C TYR A 85 -15.00 -3.91 -1.96
N LEU A 86 -16.12 -4.61 -2.18
CA LEU A 86 -16.78 -4.72 -3.49
C LEU A 86 -15.79 -5.01 -4.64
N GLN A 87 -15.01 -6.09 -4.49
CA GLN A 87 -14.03 -6.60 -5.47
C GLN A 87 -12.78 -5.72 -5.66
N GLN A 88 -12.61 -4.64 -4.87
CA GLN A 88 -11.53 -3.68 -5.04
C GLN A 88 -10.90 -3.23 -3.71
N VAL A 89 -9.91 -2.36 -3.78
CA VAL A 89 -9.31 -1.70 -2.61
C VAL A 89 -10.32 -0.83 -1.87
N SER A 90 -10.03 -0.50 -0.62
CA SER A 90 -10.86 0.45 0.14
C SER A 90 -10.86 1.84 -0.50
N GLY A 91 -11.95 2.60 -0.35
CA GLY A 91 -12.07 3.97 -0.86
C GLY A 91 -10.92 4.87 -0.37
N LYS A 92 -10.53 4.75 0.91
CA LYS A 92 -9.41 5.54 1.46
C LYS A 92 -8.07 5.29 0.75
N LEU A 93 -7.79 4.03 0.37
CA LEU A 93 -6.60 3.73 -0.42
C LEU A 93 -6.76 4.23 -1.86
N LYS A 94 -7.96 4.12 -2.43
CA LYS A 94 -8.21 4.63 -3.78
C LYS A 94 -8.00 6.15 -3.83
N SER A 95 -8.54 6.90 -2.87
CA SER A 95 -8.31 8.36 -2.76
C SER A 95 -6.81 8.68 -2.70
N PHE A 96 -6.04 7.95 -1.89
CA PHE A 96 -4.59 8.13 -1.84
C PHE A 96 -3.92 7.84 -3.20
N ILE A 97 -4.26 6.72 -3.84
CA ILE A 97 -3.69 6.34 -5.14
C ILE A 97 -4.00 7.40 -6.19
N ASP A 98 -5.22 7.91 -6.27
CA ASP A 98 -5.60 8.93 -7.24
C ASP A 98 -4.81 10.24 -7.03
N ARG A 99 -4.45 10.54 -5.78
CA ARG A 99 -3.62 11.70 -5.43
C ARG A 99 -2.15 11.54 -5.79
N THR A 100 -1.68 10.31 -6.12
CA THR A 100 -0.33 10.06 -6.63
C THR A 100 -0.22 10.16 -8.16
N CYS A 101 -1.16 10.82 -8.83
CA CYS A 101 -1.22 10.93 -10.29
C CYS A 101 0.10 11.40 -10.93
N LYS A 102 0.81 12.33 -10.28
CA LYS A 102 2.13 12.78 -10.76
C LYS A 102 3.16 11.64 -10.88
N TRP A 103 3.07 10.59 -10.05
CA TRP A 103 3.96 9.44 -10.10
C TRP A 103 3.68 8.50 -11.29
N TYR A 104 2.48 8.55 -11.85
CA TYR A 104 2.17 7.84 -13.08
C TYR A 104 2.95 8.43 -14.28
N HIS A 105 3.09 9.75 -14.32
CA HIS A 105 3.80 10.46 -15.38
C HIS A 105 5.30 10.59 -15.12
N ARG A 106 5.68 10.63 -13.85
CA ARG A 106 7.08 10.73 -13.38
C ARG A 106 7.31 9.69 -12.28
N PRO A 107 7.50 8.41 -12.66
CA PRO A 107 7.73 7.36 -11.69
C PRO A 107 8.94 7.65 -10.82
N VAL A 108 8.81 7.51 -9.49
CA VAL A 108 9.88 7.88 -8.52
C VAL A 108 10.31 6.71 -7.64
N LEU A 109 9.60 5.58 -7.68
CA LEU A 109 9.90 4.43 -6.83
C LEU A 109 10.73 3.37 -7.56
N TYR A 110 11.62 3.80 -8.47
CA TYR A 110 12.44 2.89 -9.28
C TYR A 110 13.21 1.88 -8.42
N GLY A 111 13.03 0.59 -8.77
CA GLY A 111 13.74 -0.51 -8.13
C GLY A 111 13.32 -0.81 -6.69
N LYS A 112 12.40 -0.04 -6.10
CA LYS A 112 11.92 -0.35 -4.75
C LYS A 112 11.00 -1.57 -4.77
N PRO A 113 11.27 -2.59 -3.94
CA PRO A 113 10.40 -3.75 -3.84
C PRO A 113 9.06 -3.37 -3.21
N VAL A 114 7.96 -3.85 -3.80
CA VAL A 114 6.62 -3.68 -3.28
C VAL A 114 5.94 -5.02 -3.07
N ILE A 115 5.45 -5.27 -1.86
CA ILE A 115 4.59 -6.41 -1.54
C ILE A 115 3.14 -5.92 -1.51
N CYS A 116 2.27 -6.60 -2.27
CA CYS A 116 0.85 -6.33 -2.28
C CYS A 116 0.12 -7.26 -1.33
N VAL A 117 -0.69 -6.71 -0.43
CA VAL A 117 -1.41 -7.46 0.61
C VAL A 117 -2.91 -7.21 0.52
N ALA A 118 -3.72 -8.26 0.47
CA ALA A 118 -5.16 -8.12 0.50
C ALA A 118 -5.82 -9.16 1.40
N THR A 119 -6.90 -8.76 2.09
CA THR A 119 -7.70 -9.66 2.91
C THR A 119 -9.17 -9.55 2.54
N THR A 120 -9.88 -10.69 2.52
CA THR A 120 -11.30 -10.73 2.18
C THR A 120 -12.08 -11.68 3.09
N LYS A 121 -13.38 -11.46 3.19
CA LYS A 121 -14.33 -12.43 3.77
C LYS A 121 -14.81 -13.47 2.74
N GLY A 122 -14.73 -13.14 1.45
CA GLY A 122 -15.27 -13.97 0.38
C GLY A 122 -14.41 -13.92 -0.89
N SER A 123 -14.79 -13.10 -1.85
CA SER A 123 -14.17 -12.98 -3.17
C SER A 123 -13.36 -11.69 -3.34
N GLY A 124 -12.79 -11.48 -4.53
CA GLY A 124 -12.11 -10.22 -4.91
C GLY A 124 -10.62 -10.14 -4.60
N LEU A 125 -9.99 -11.19 -4.03
CA LEU A 125 -8.54 -11.17 -3.78
C LEU A 125 -7.73 -10.96 -5.06
N LYS A 126 -8.04 -11.72 -6.10
CA LYS A 126 -7.27 -11.70 -7.35
C LYS A 126 -7.34 -10.32 -8.02
N SER A 127 -8.53 -9.74 -8.14
CA SER A 127 -8.72 -8.42 -8.73
C SER A 127 -8.04 -7.31 -7.92
N THR A 128 -8.19 -7.34 -6.59
CA THR A 128 -7.55 -6.36 -5.70
C THR A 128 -6.01 -6.44 -5.73
N LEU A 129 -5.44 -7.64 -5.65
CA LEU A 129 -3.99 -7.83 -5.73
C LEU A 129 -3.43 -7.44 -7.10
N SER A 130 -4.15 -7.77 -8.19
CA SER A 130 -3.78 -7.35 -9.55
C SER A 130 -3.77 -5.82 -9.67
N TYR A 131 -4.77 -5.14 -9.12
CA TYR A 131 -4.83 -3.69 -9.10
C TYR A 131 -3.66 -3.07 -8.31
N LEU A 132 -3.38 -3.55 -7.09
CA LEU A 132 -2.26 -3.07 -6.28
C LEU A 132 -0.92 -3.25 -7.00
N ARG A 133 -0.74 -4.40 -7.67
CA ARG A 133 0.45 -4.68 -8.48
C ARG A 133 0.57 -3.70 -9.65
N SER A 134 -0.53 -3.43 -10.35
CA SER A 134 -0.56 -2.44 -11.44
C SER A 134 -0.15 -1.06 -10.96
N VAL A 135 -0.69 -0.61 -9.82
CA VAL A 135 -0.33 0.66 -9.20
C VAL A 135 1.18 0.72 -8.86
N ALA A 136 1.73 -0.34 -8.26
CA ALA A 136 3.15 -0.41 -7.95
C ALA A 136 4.03 -0.24 -9.20
N VAL A 137 3.67 -0.92 -10.30
CA VAL A 137 4.38 -0.80 -11.59
C VAL A 137 4.27 0.62 -12.15
N GLN A 138 3.10 1.25 -12.07
CA GLN A 138 2.90 2.64 -12.53
C GLN A 138 3.75 3.64 -11.74
N TRP A 139 4.03 3.39 -10.47
CA TRP A 139 4.94 4.20 -9.66
C TRP A 139 6.43 3.92 -9.94
N GLY A 140 6.75 2.97 -10.85
CA GLY A 140 8.11 2.54 -11.17
C GLY A 140 8.68 1.52 -10.19
N ALA A 141 7.89 1.04 -9.24
CA ALA A 141 8.34 0.07 -8.26
C ALA A 141 8.38 -1.37 -8.82
N MET A 142 9.14 -2.22 -8.17
CA MET A 142 9.27 -3.64 -8.52
C MET A 142 8.32 -4.49 -7.66
N PRO A 143 7.27 -5.10 -8.22
CA PRO A 143 6.43 -6.02 -7.47
C PRO A 143 7.22 -7.23 -7.00
N ALA A 144 7.48 -7.33 -5.69
CA ALA A 144 8.27 -8.39 -5.07
C ALA A 144 7.43 -9.57 -4.59
N GLY A 145 6.11 -9.43 -4.57
CA GLY A 145 5.21 -10.51 -4.19
C GLY A 145 3.80 -10.05 -3.86
N SER A 146 2.91 -11.03 -3.63
CA SER A 146 1.53 -10.76 -3.24
C SER A 146 1.07 -11.75 -2.17
N ILE A 147 0.42 -11.26 -1.13
CA ILE A 147 -0.13 -12.06 -0.04
C ILE A 147 -1.64 -11.81 0.04
N GLY A 148 -2.41 -12.82 -0.32
CA GLY A 148 -3.87 -12.82 -0.19
C GLY A 148 -4.31 -13.72 0.96
N ARG A 149 -5.25 -13.26 1.80
CA ARG A 149 -5.84 -14.07 2.87
C ARG A 149 -7.35 -13.92 2.89
N THR A 150 -8.01 -15.06 3.09
CA THR A 150 -9.43 -15.12 3.45
C THR A 150 -9.55 -15.27 4.97
N ILE A 151 -10.77 -15.12 5.52
CA ILE A 151 -11.01 -15.41 6.95
C ILE A 151 -10.57 -16.83 7.32
N ARG A 152 -10.75 -17.80 6.42
CA ARG A 152 -10.44 -19.21 6.69
C ARG A 152 -8.93 -19.47 6.88
N ASN A 153 -8.08 -18.70 6.22
CA ASN A 153 -6.62 -18.86 6.27
C ASN A 153 -5.87 -17.63 6.79
N ILE A 154 -6.55 -16.78 7.54
CA ILE A 154 -5.98 -15.50 8.01
C ILE A 154 -4.77 -15.70 8.93
N ASN A 155 -4.74 -16.79 9.67
CA ASN A 155 -3.66 -17.15 10.61
C ASN A 155 -2.60 -18.07 9.99
N SER A 156 -2.69 -18.38 8.69
CA SER A 156 -1.66 -19.20 8.03
C SER A 156 -0.32 -18.46 8.01
N PRO A 157 0.81 -19.16 8.18
CA PRO A 157 2.14 -18.55 8.13
C PRO A 157 2.35 -17.72 6.87
N VAL A 158 3.04 -16.59 6.99
CA VAL A 158 3.38 -15.72 5.84
C VAL A 158 4.46 -16.39 5.00
N VAL A 159 5.44 -17.00 5.65
CA VAL A 159 6.48 -17.80 5.02
C VAL A 159 6.16 -19.27 5.24
N LYS A 160 6.16 -20.08 4.18
CA LYS A 160 6.13 -21.54 4.33
C LYS A 160 7.51 -21.96 4.86
N LYS A 161 7.54 -22.56 6.03
CA LYS A 161 8.72 -23.31 6.46
C LYS A 161 8.78 -24.55 5.57
N GLU A 162 9.86 -24.69 4.80
CA GLU A 162 10.21 -25.92 4.10
C GLU A 162 10.48 -27.04 5.07
#